data_7cc878adba1ad230470ee5d32c21094f
#
_entry.id   7cc878adba1ad230470ee5d32c21094f
#
_cell.length_a   1.000
_cell.length_b   1.000
_cell.length_c   1.000
_cell.angle_alpha   90.00
_cell.angle_beta   90.00
_cell.angle_gamma   90.00
#
_symmetry.space_group_name_H-M   'P 1'
#
loop_
_entity.id
_entity.type
_entity.pdbx_description
1 polymer ?
#
loop_
_entity_poly.entity_id
_entity_poly.type
_entity_poly.pdbx_seq_one_letter_code
_entity_poly.pdbx_strand_id
1 'polypeptide(L)'
;MKQINYYILERLHINKDTGNHHYNYHPKTRDELQELVKKLIKERGNYADLNDIDTSAITDMTELFYNSDFNGDISEWDVSNVTDMSAMFCESKFTGENGDISDWDVSNVKDMNYMFYKSPLEKNPPKWYKE
;
A
#
# COMPACT_ATOMS: atom_id res chain seq x y z
N MET A 1 5.44 28.45 6.59
CA MET A 1 4.33 27.64 7.02
C MET A 1 4.80 26.28 7.49
N LYS A 2 4.90 26.16 8.78
CA LYS A 2 5.42 24.94 9.40
C LYS A 2 4.64 23.72 9.02
N GLN A 3 3.32 23.83 8.98
CA GLN A 3 2.46 22.69 8.72
C GLN A 3 2.68 22.12 7.33
N ILE A 4 2.89 22.98 6.35
CA ILE A 4 3.14 22.54 4.98
C ILE A 4 4.49 21.84 4.89
N ASN A 5 5.52 22.42 5.52
CA ASN A 5 6.85 21.81 5.51
C ASN A 5 6.84 20.45 6.20
N TYR A 6 6.13 20.38 7.31
CA TYR A 6 6.00 19.13 8.04
C TYR A 6 5.31 18.08 7.19
N TYR A 7 4.23 18.45 6.52
CA TYR A 7 3.50 17.56 5.63
C TYR A 7 4.41 17.03 4.51
N ILE A 8 5.23 17.90 3.92
CA ILE A 8 6.14 17.48 2.85
C ILE A 8 7.16 16.47 3.37
N LEU A 9 7.71 16.71 4.55
CA LEU A 9 8.65 15.77 5.15
C LEU A 9 8.01 14.41 5.40
N GLU A 10 6.77 14.41 5.87
CA GLU A 10 6.05 13.16 6.09
C GLU A 10 5.75 12.46 4.77
N ARG A 11 5.35 13.21 3.74
CA ARG A 11 5.10 12.64 2.43
C ARG A 11 6.33 11.95 1.87
N LEU A 12 7.51 12.50 2.13
CA LEU A 12 8.76 11.90 1.69
C LEU A 12 9.20 10.76 2.58
N HIS A 13 8.59 10.64 3.75
CA HIS A 13 8.90 9.56 4.72
C HIS A 13 10.39 9.52 5.05
N ILE A 14 10.98 10.70 5.16
CA ILE A 14 12.42 10.83 5.37
C ILE A 14 12.68 11.50 6.71
N ASN A 15 13.50 10.85 7.52
CA ASN A 15 14.03 11.45 8.72
C ASN A 15 15.13 12.41 8.29
N LYS A 16 14.95 13.72 8.57
CA LYS A 16 15.87 14.72 8.05
C LYS A 16 17.27 14.60 8.65
N ASP A 17 17.43 13.97 9.80
CA ASP A 17 18.73 13.82 10.44
C ASP A 17 19.53 12.66 9.90
N THR A 18 18.86 11.57 9.52
CA THR A 18 19.51 10.33 9.11
C THR A 18 19.24 9.95 7.67
N GLY A 19 18.25 10.57 7.02
CA GLY A 19 17.83 10.19 5.68
C GLY A 19 16.98 8.91 5.62
N ASN A 20 16.66 8.32 6.77
CA ASN A 20 15.84 7.12 6.83
C ASN A 20 14.36 7.46 6.82
N HIS A 21 13.56 6.48 6.41
CA HIS A 21 12.11 6.61 6.46
C HIS A 21 11.63 6.72 7.90
N HIS A 22 10.60 7.54 8.09
CA HIS A 22 9.93 7.66 9.36
C HIS A 22 8.59 6.94 9.29
N TYR A 23 8.40 5.93 10.13
CA TYR A 23 7.15 5.17 10.19
C TYR A 23 6.47 5.37 11.52
N ASN A 24 5.17 5.63 11.47
CA ASN A 24 4.34 5.79 12.65
C ASN A 24 3.75 4.46 13.13
N TYR A 25 3.69 3.46 12.26
CA TYR A 25 2.99 2.21 12.53
C TYR A 25 3.83 1.02 12.06
N HIS A 26 3.80 -0.06 12.84
CA HIS A 26 4.60 -1.26 12.57
C HIS A 26 3.76 -2.53 12.73
N PRO A 27 2.75 -2.76 11.87
CA PRO A 27 1.94 -3.98 11.98
C PRO A 27 2.78 -5.22 11.69
N LYS A 28 2.44 -6.33 12.33
CA LYS A 28 3.20 -7.58 12.18
C LYS A 28 2.44 -8.65 11.43
N THR A 29 1.12 -8.53 11.33
CA THR A 29 0.29 -9.53 10.66
C THR A 29 -0.64 -8.86 9.66
N ARG A 30 -1.19 -9.66 8.74
CA ARG A 30 -2.17 -9.18 7.78
C ARG A 30 -3.36 -8.53 8.48
N ASP A 31 -3.88 -9.18 9.53
CA ASP A 31 -5.07 -8.67 10.20
C ASP A 31 -4.80 -7.35 10.91
N GLU A 32 -3.63 -7.21 11.53
CA GLU A 32 -3.22 -5.94 12.12
C GLU A 32 -3.14 -4.85 11.07
N LEU A 33 -2.54 -5.17 9.92
CA LEU A 33 -2.43 -4.21 8.82
C LEU A 33 -3.81 -3.82 8.30
N GLN A 34 -4.70 -4.79 8.12
CA GLN A 34 -6.04 -4.49 7.61
C GLN A 34 -6.83 -3.59 8.55
N GLU A 35 -6.78 -3.88 9.85
CA GLU A 35 -7.47 -3.04 10.82
C GLU A 35 -6.90 -1.62 10.84
N LEU A 36 -5.57 -1.52 10.76
CA LEU A 36 -4.90 -0.23 10.71
C LEU A 36 -5.28 0.56 9.45
N VAL A 37 -5.28 -0.10 8.30
CA VAL A 37 -5.65 0.53 7.02
C VAL A 37 -7.08 1.05 7.10
N LYS A 38 -8.01 0.25 7.62
CA LYS A 38 -9.41 0.68 7.77
C LYS A 38 -9.52 1.91 8.66
N LYS A 39 -8.79 1.90 9.78
CA LYS A 39 -8.79 3.03 10.71
C LYS A 39 -8.27 4.29 10.05
N LEU A 40 -7.13 4.19 9.34
CA LEU A 40 -6.50 5.35 8.72
C LEU A 40 -7.32 5.89 7.55
N ILE A 41 -7.97 5.03 6.79
CA ILE A 41 -8.87 5.47 5.72
C ILE A 41 -10.03 6.25 6.33
N LYS A 42 -10.59 5.76 7.44
CA LYS A 42 -11.68 6.45 8.11
C LYS A 42 -11.24 7.84 8.60
N GLU A 43 -10.01 7.95 9.07
CA GLU A 43 -9.48 9.22 9.59
C GLU A 43 -9.02 10.15 8.49
N ARG A 44 -8.40 9.62 7.42
CA ARG A 44 -7.72 10.41 6.40
C ARG A 44 -8.44 10.45 5.05
N GLY A 45 -9.40 9.56 4.84
CA GLY A 45 -10.15 9.48 3.59
C GLY A 45 -9.59 8.48 2.60
N ASN A 46 -10.31 8.28 1.50
CA ASN A 46 -9.96 7.26 0.50
C ASN A 46 -8.76 7.61 -0.37
N TYR A 47 -8.30 8.86 -0.33
CA TYR A 47 -7.10 9.28 -1.07
C TYR A 47 -5.90 9.44 -0.17
N ALA A 48 -5.93 8.82 0.99
CA ALA A 48 -4.90 8.96 2.01
C ALA A 48 -3.53 8.48 1.54
N ASP A 49 -2.50 9.11 2.07
CA ASP A 49 -1.13 8.61 2.00
C ASP A 49 -0.94 7.68 3.20
N LEU A 50 -0.70 6.41 2.94
CA LEU A 50 -0.51 5.39 3.97
C LEU A 50 0.94 4.91 4.03
N ASN A 51 1.87 5.67 3.45
CA ASN A 51 3.28 5.25 3.40
C ASN A 51 4.01 5.41 4.72
N ASP A 52 3.35 5.91 5.76
CA ASP A 52 3.91 5.94 7.10
C ASP A 52 3.69 4.62 7.87
N ILE A 53 3.18 3.61 7.19
CA ILE A 53 3.07 2.25 7.73
C ILE A 53 4.30 1.46 7.29
N ASP A 54 5.02 0.89 8.25
CA ASP A 54 6.11 -0.03 7.96
C ASP A 54 5.53 -1.41 7.69
N THR A 55 5.50 -1.80 6.42
CA THR A 55 4.94 -3.07 6.00
C THR A 55 5.98 -4.18 5.86
N SER A 56 7.23 -3.91 6.25
CA SER A 56 8.33 -4.84 6.01
C SER A 56 8.16 -6.20 6.69
N ALA A 57 7.39 -6.28 7.77
CA ALA A 57 7.15 -7.55 8.47
C ALA A 57 6.00 -8.36 7.88
N ILE A 58 5.27 -7.82 6.91
CA ILE A 58 4.06 -8.44 6.39
C ILE A 58 4.40 -9.44 5.30
N THR A 59 3.88 -10.66 5.44
CA THR A 59 4.08 -11.72 4.44
C THR A 59 2.80 -12.06 3.68
N ASP A 60 1.64 -11.61 4.16
CA ASP A 60 0.33 -11.89 3.58
C ASP A 60 -0.44 -10.59 3.41
N MET A 61 -0.81 -10.28 2.17
CA MET A 61 -1.65 -9.11 1.87
C MET A 61 -2.93 -9.51 1.15
N THR A 62 -3.37 -10.77 1.35
CA THR A 62 -4.57 -11.31 0.74
C THR A 62 -5.78 -10.43 1.06
N GLU A 63 -6.51 -10.03 0.03
CA GLU A 63 -7.77 -9.29 0.15
C GLU A 63 -7.68 -7.97 0.93
N LEU A 64 -6.48 -7.40 1.04
CA LEU A 64 -6.27 -6.23 1.89
C LEU A 64 -7.16 -5.05 1.50
N PHE A 65 -7.37 -4.83 0.21
CA PHE A 65 -8.24 -3.78 -0.31
C PHE A 65 -9.43 -4.35 -1.09
N TYR A 66 -9.83 -5.58 -0.77
CA TYR A 66 -10.97 -6.20 -1.43
C TYR A 66 -12.22 -5.34 -1.26
N ASN A 67 -12.90 -5.04 -2.38
CA ASN A 67 -14.14 -4.26 -2.40
C ASN A 67 -14.00 -2.91 -1.68
N SER A 68 -12.81 -2.31 -1.74
CA SER A 68 -12.49 -1.07 -1.05
C SER A 68 -12.58 0.12 -2.00
N ASP A 69 -13.00 1.27 -1.46
CA ASP A 69 -13.01 2.53 -2.19
C ASP A 69 -11.66 3.26 -2.13
N PHE A 70 -10.67 2.68 -1.46
CA PHE A 70 -9.36 3.31 -1.32
C PHE A 70 -8.69 3.53 -2.67
N ASN A 71 -8.22 4.73 -2.91
CA ASN A 71 -7.45 5.09 -4.10
C ASN A 71 -6.36 6.11 -3.75
N GLY A 72 -5.65 5.85 -2.67
CA GLY A 72 -4.59 6.72 -2.18
C GLY A 72 -3.21 6.23 -2.54
N ASP A 73 -2.25 6.54 -1.68
CA ASP A 73 -0.82 6.32 -1.94
C ASP A 73 -0.24 5.27 -1.02
N ILE A 74 0.13 4.12 -1.59
CA ILE A 74 0.87 3.05 -0.94
C ILE A 74 2.11 2.68 -1.76
N SER A 75 2.58 3.63 -2.58
CA SER A 75 3.67 3.37 -3.53
C SER A 75 5.00 3.02 -2.86
N GLU A 76 5.20 3.45 -1.63
CA GLU A 76 6.45 3.21 -0.92
C GLU A 76 6.37 2.06 0.08
N TRP A 77 5.28 1.32 0.08
CA TRP A 77 5.19 0.13 0.92
C TRP A 77 6.29 -0.86 0.55
N ASP A 78 6.97 -1.39 1.56
CA ASP A 78 7.91 -2.48 1.38
C ASP A 78 7.14 -3.79 1.34
N VAL A 79 7.02 -4.36 0.15
CA VAL A 79 6.30 -5.63 -0.05
C VAL A 79 7.27 -6.78 -0.34
N SER A 80 8.57 -6.56 -0.08
CA SER A 80 9.61 -7.52 -0.44
C SER A 80 9.49 -8.85 0.29
N ASN A 81 8.81 -8.89 1.43
CA ASN A 81 8.62 -10.12 2.19
C ASN A 81 7.23 -10.75 1.98
N VAL A 82 6.40 -10.15 1.12
CA VAL A 82 5.05 -10.66 0.87
C VAL A 82 5.11 -11.84 -0.07
N THR A 83 4.43 -12.91 0.31
CA THR A 83 4.36 -14.14 -0.49
C THR A 83 2.98 -14.37 -1.12
N ASP A 84 1.94 -13.73 -0.59
CA ASP A 84 0.57 -13.91 -1.08
C ASP A 84 -0.12 -12.55 -1.22
N MET A 85 -0.50 -12.22 -2.45
CA MET A 85 -1.27 -11.01 -2.77
C MET A 85 -2.58 -11.34 -3.47
N SER A 86 -3.09 -12.58 -3.29
CA SER A 86 -4.31 -12.97 -3.97
C SER A 86 -5.47 -12.06 -3.59
N ALA A 87 -6.24 -11.65 -4.58
CA ALA A 87 -7.43 -10.80 -4.44
C ALA A 87 -7.18 -9.47 -3.72
N MET A 88 -5.92 -9.01 -3.64
CA MET A 88 -5.58 -7.81 -2.86
C MET A 88 -6.40 -6.59 -3.27
N PHE A 89 -6.59 -6.38 -4.55
CA PHE A 89 -7.37 -5.24 -5.08
C PHE A 89 -8.62 -5.70 -5.83
N CYS A 90 -9.08 -6.93 -5.57
CA CYS A 90 -10.27 -7.47 -6.23
C CYS A 90 -11.48 -6.59 -5.92
N GLU A 91 -12.20 -6.18 -6.96
CA GLU A 91 -13.39 -5.33 -6.86
C GLU A 91 -13.13 -3.98 -6.18
N SER A 92 -11.88 -3.52 -6.18
CA SER A 92 -11.50 -2.25 -5.56
C SER A 92 -11.59 -1.09 -6.55
N LYS A 93 -11.42 0.13 -6.04
CA LYS A 93 -11.38 1.35 -6.86
C LYS A 93 -9.95 1.85 -7.08
N PHE A 94 -8.94 1.11 -6.64
CA PHE A 94 -7.54 1.53 -6.71
C PHE A 94 -7.06 1.61 -8.16
N THR A 95 -6.52 2.78 -8.54
CA THR A 95 -5.99 3.01 -9.89
C THR A 95 -4.49 3.21 -9.93
N GLY A 96 -3.87 3.56 -8.80
CA GLY A 96 -2.46 3.94 -8.77
C GLY A 96 -2.18 5.38 -9.17
N GLU A 97 -3.21 6.16 -9.53
CA GLU A 97 -2.97 7.54 -9.98
C GLU A 97 -2.42 8.45 -8.88
N ASN A 98 -2.67 8.11 -7.62
CA ASN A 98 -2.18 8.88 -6.48
C ASN A 98 -0.93 8.28 -5.86
N GLY A 99 -0.40 7.20 -6.44
CA GLY A 99 0.80 6.53 -5.98
C GLY A 99 0.99 5.26 -6.77
N ASP A 100 1.93 5.28 -7.72
CA ASP A 100 2.18 4.19 -8.65
C ASP A 100 2.89 3.04 -7.94
N ILE A 101 2.38 1.81 -8.11
CA ILE A 101 2.94 0.60 -7.49
C ILE A 101 3.81 -0.20 -8.46
N SER A 102 4.19 0.35 -9.61
CA SER A 102 5.00 -0.39 -10.58
C SER A 102 6.40 -0.73 -10.09
N ASP A 103 6.92 -0.01 -9.10
CA ASP A 103 8.26 -0.27 -8.57
C ASP A 103 8.27 -1.21 -7.36
N TRP A 104 7.13 -1.77 -6.99
CA TRP A 104 7.09 -2.74 -5.89
C TRP A 104 7.98 -3.94 -6.19
N ASP A 105 8.76 -4.36 -5.20
CA ASP A 105 9.56 -5.59 -5.30
C ASP A 105 8.67 -6.78 -4.91
N VAL A 106 8.11 -7.43 -5.91
CA VAL A 106 7.20 -8.58 -5.71
C VAL A 106 7.91 -9.91 -5.96
N SER A 107 9.24 -9.92 -5.87
CA SER A 107 10.03 -11.11 -6.24
C SER A 107 9.73 -12.33 -5.39
N ASN A 108 9.20 -12.15 -4.18
CA ASN A 108 8.85 -13.27 -3.30
C ASN A 108 7.36 -13.64 -3.37
N VAL A 109 6.57 -12.92 -4.16
CA VAL A 109 5.13 -13.22 -4.24
C VAL A 109 4.90 -14.46 -5.08
N LYS A 110 4.19 -15.41 -4.51
CA LYS A 110 3.90 -16.70 -5.15
C LYS A 110 2.46 -16.82 -5.64
N ASP A 111 1.55 -16.03 -5.09
CA ASP A 111 0.14 -16.09 -5.46
C ASP A 111 -0.38 -14.67 -5.68
N MET A 112 -0.80 -14.40 -6.90
CA MET A 112 -1.41 -13.13 -7.31
C MET A 112 -2.80 -13.35 -7.92
N ASN A 113 -3.42 -14.52 -7.68
CA ASN A 113 -4.69 -14.86 -8.30
C ASN A 113 -5.76 -13.84 -7.96
N TYR A 114 -6.48 -13.39 -8.98
CA TYR A 114 -7.58 -12.42 -8.84
C TYR A 114 -7.16 -11.08 -8.23
N MET A 115 -5.85 -10.75 -8.23
CA MET A 115 -5.37 -9.55 -7.58
C MET A 115 -6.10 -8.29 -8.04
N PHE A 116 -6.33 -8.15 -9.33
CA PHE A 116 -6.98 -6.97 -9.91
C PHE A 116 -8.35 -7.27 -10.53
N TYR A 117 -8.95 -8.40 -10.19
CA TYR A 117 -10.21 -8.83 -10.78
C TYR A 117 -11.30 -7.79 -10.51
N LYS A 118 -12.01 -7.38 -11.57
CA LYS A 118 -13.07 -6.36 -11.50
C LYS A 118 -12.61 -5.05 -10.87
N SER A 119 -11.37 -4.67 -11.13
CA SER A 119 -10.80 -3.40 -10.67
C SER A 119 -10.22 -2.63 -11.85
N PRO A 120 -9.94 -1.32 -11.66
CA PRO A 120 -9.41 -0.52 -12.76
C PRO A 120 -8.10 -1.05 -13.34
N LEU A 121 -7.24 -1.66 -12.53
CA LEU A 121 -5.96 -2.17 -13.02
C LEU A 121 -6.06 -3.52 -13.72
N GLU A 122 -7.25 -4.13 -13.78
CA GLU A 122 -7.41 -5.41 -14.47
C GLU A 122 -6.98 -5.32 -15.92
N LYS A 123 -7.34 -4.22 -16.60
CA LYS A 123 -7.08 -4.05 -18.03
C LYS A 123 -5.66 -3.56 -18.32
N ASN A 124 -5.03 -2.93 -17.34
CA ASN A 124 -3.70 -2.37 -17.53
C ASN A 124 -2.89 -2.51 -16.24
N PRO A 125 -2.56 -3.76 -15.88
CA PRO A 125 -1.87 -4.00 -14.61
C PRO A 125 -0.40 -3.59 -14.67
N PRO A 126 0.25 -3.49 -13.50
CA PRO A 126 1.70 -3.28 -13.46
C PRO A 126 2.43 -4.39 -14.21
N LYS A 127 3.61 -4.08 -14.73
CA LYS A 127 4.38 -5.04 -15.52
C LYS A 127 4.76 -6.29 -14.73
N TRP A 128 4.90 -6.19 -13.43
CA TRP A 128 5.26 -7.32 -12.59
C TRP A 128 4.10 -8.29 -12.34
N TYR A 129 2.88 -7.92 -12.72
CA TYR A 129 1.72 -8.76 -12.44
C TYR A 129 1.72 -10.01 -13.31
N LYS A 130 1.50 -11.16 -12.68
CA LYS A 130 1.40 -12.46 -13.35
C LYS A 130 0.22 -13.23 -12.76
N GLU A 131 -0.69 -13.63 -13.62
CA GLU A 131 -1.78 -14.50 -13.18
C GLU A 131 -1.32 -15.93 -12.98
#